data_b77f3d186b3cc335e2ed23caf0468f39
#
_entry.id   b77f3d186b3cc335e2ed23caf0468f39
#
_cell.length_a   1.000
_cell.length_b   1.000
_cell.length_c   1.000
_cell.angle_alpha   90.00
_cell.angle_beta   90.00
_cell.angle_gamma   90.00
#
_symmetry.space_group_name_H-M   'P 1'
#
loop_
_entity.id
_entity.type
_entity.pdbx_description
1 polymer ?
#
loop_
_entity_poly.entity_id
_entity_poly.type
_entity_poly.pdbx_seq_one_letter_code
_entity_poly.pdbx_strand_id
1 'polypeptide(L)'
;MDVLSRITRAGAQSTEKPHEETARQRFLPTGPLAFLPLAEPHTCSIVWSADNALADELLALDDAAFLARLQATFGDELGKIESLGPRAAFPLALSHARHYTAEGLALIGDAAHTVHPLAGQGVNLGFLDAAALAEV
;
A
#
# COMPACT_ATOMS: atom_id res chain seq x y z
N MET A 1 12.61 -14.36 7.56
CA MET A 1 12.24 -12.96 7.34
C MET A 1 10.93 -12.99 6.58
N ASP A 2 9.83 -12.71 7.29
CA ASP A 2 8.50 -12.85 6.71
C ASP A 2 8.31 -11.77 5.64
N VAL A 3 8.15 -12.21 4.41
CA VAL A 3 7.82 -11.33 3.29
C VAL A 3 6.33 -11.01 3.42
N LEU A 4 6.00 -9.76 3.71
CA LEU A 4 4.64 -9.29 3.69
C LEU A 4 4.20 -9.11 2.23
N SER A 5 3.07 -9.68 1.86
CA SER A 5 2.47 -9.43 0.55
C SER A 5 1.59 -8.19 0.63
N ARG A 6 1.63 -7.37 -0.41
CA ARG A 6 0.79 -6.19 -0.54
C ARG A 6 -0.29 -6.42 -1.59
N ILE A 7 -1.54 -6.22 -1.21
CA ILE A 7 -2.63 -6.18 -2.17
C ILE A 7 -2.92 -4.72 -2.49
N THR A 8 -2.57 -4.31 -3.71
CA THR A 8 -2.88 -2.98 -4.19
C THR A 8 -3.97 -3.09 -5.24
N ARG A 9 -5.01 -2.33 -5.10
CA ARG A 9 -6.03 -2.26 -6.13
C ARG A 9 -5.82 -1.01 -6.99
N ALA A 10 -5.53 -1.23 -8.25
CA ALA A 10 -5.38 -0.17 -9.26
C ALA A 10 -6.73 0.26 -9.86
N GLY A 11 -7.85 0.05 -9.16
CA GLY A 11 -9.19 0.40 -9.64
C GLY A 11 -9.95 1.19 -8.59
N ALA A 12 -10.79 2.09 -9.05
CA ALA A 12 -11.67 2.86 -8.24
C ALA A 12 -12.67 1.96 -7.51
N GLN A 13 -12.69 2.02 -6.16
CA GLN A 13 -13.79 1.49 -5.37
C GLN A 13 -14.75 2.62 -5.09
N SER A 14 -16.03 2.42 -5.40
CA SER A 14 -17.03 3.36 -4.95
C SER A 14 -17.49 3.05 -3.53
N THR A 15 -17.71 4.10 -2.78
CA THR A 15 -18.20 4.08 -1.41
C THR A 15 -19.48 4.91 -1.29
N GLU A 16 -20.39 4.48 -0.43
CA GLU A 16 -21.69 5.15 -0.20
C GLU A 16 -21.49 6.59 0.31
N LYS A 17 -20.52 6.80 1.19
CA LYS A 17 -20.17 8.12 1.72
C LYS A 17 -18.92 8.68 1.05
N PRO A 18 -18.85 10.00 0.85
CA PRO A 18 -17.65 10.61 0.30
C PRO A 18 -16.45 10.47 1.26
N HIS A 19 -15.26 10.37 0.71
CA HIS A 19 -14.02 10.26 1.47
C HIS A 19 -13.54 11.58 2.10
N GLU A 20 -14.12 12.73 1.71
CA GLU A 20 -13.80 14.07 2.24
C GLU A 20 -12.29 14.40 2.15
N GLU A 21 -11.65 13.97 1.04
CA GLU A 21 -10.20 14.13 0.79
C GLU A 21 -9.31 13.55 1.91
N THR A 22 -9.86 12.62 2.70
CA THR A 22 -9.21 12.05 3.88
C THR A 22 -8.79 10.61 3.63
N ALA A 23 -7.50 10.34 3.78
CA ALA A 23 -6.98 8.98 3.82
C ALA A 23 -7.33 8.32 5.17
N ARG A 24 -7.86 7.10 5.11
CA ARG A 24 -8.24 6.32 6.30
C ARG A 24 -7.44 5.04 6.34
N GLN A 25 -6.96 4.69 7.52
CA GLN A 25 -6.16 3.50 7.70
C GLN A 25 -6.57 2.75 8.96
N ARG A 26 -6.64 1.43 8.84
CA ARG A 26 -6.87 0.52 9.98
C ARG A 26 -5.67 -0.41 10.12
N PHE A 27 -5.10 -0.47 11.32
CA PHE A 27 -4.03 -1.40 11.64
C PHE A 27 -4.62 -2.74 12.09
N LEU A 28 -4.22 -3.80 11.40
CA LEU A 28 -4.63 -5.17 11.68
C LEU A 28 -3.42 -5.98 12.13
N PRO A 29 -3.59 -7.11 12.82
CA PRO A 29 -2.48 -7.97 13.21
C PRO A 29 -1.63 -8.46 12.02
N THR A 30 -2.24 -8.62 10.85
CA THR A 30 -1.61 -9.09 9.62
C THR A 30 -1.03 -7.97 8.74
N GLY A 31 -1.24 -6.71 9.12
CA GLY A 31 -0.77 -5.53 8.39
C GLY A 31 -1.86 -4.47 8.22
N PRO A 32 -1.51 -3.25 7.78
CA PRO A 32 -2.45 -2.16 7.62
C PRO A 32 -3.33 -2.33 6.36
N LEU A 33 -4.59 -1.88 6.51
CA LEU A 33 -5.55 -1.67 5.43
C LEU A 33 -5.81 -0.17 5.30
N ALA A 34 -5.53 0.42 4.14
CA ALA A 34 -5.73 1.83 3.86
C ALA A 34 -6.71 2.07 2.71
N PHE A 35 -7.57 3.07 2.87
CA PHE A 35 -8.40 3.67 1.84
C PHE A 35 -7.84 5.05 1.53
N LEU A 36 -7.36 5.23 0.31
CA LEU A 36 -6.72 6.45 -0.16
C LEU A 36 -7.67 7.17 -1.11
N PRO A 37 -7.99 8.45 -0.85
CA PRO A 37 -8.91 9.22 -1.68
C PRO A 37 -8.37 9.38 -3.10
N LEU A 38 -9.24 9.26 -4.09
CA LEU A 38 -8.98 9.61 -5.49
C LEU A 38 -9.69 10.92 -5.85
N ALA A 39 -9.63 11.32 -7.11
CA ALA A 39 -10.21 12.59 -7.56
C ALA A 39 -11.74 12.65 -7.39
N GLU A 40 -12.42 11.52 -7.58
CA GLU A 40 -13.87 11.43 -7.43
C GLU A 40 -14.24 11.25 -5.96
N PRO A 41 -15.19 12.06 -5.38
CA PRO A 41 -15.46 12.09 -3.93
C PRO A 41 -15.84 10.74 -3.30
N HIS A 42 -16.42 9.84 -4.07
CA HIS A 42 -16.85 8.52 -3.62
C HIS A 42 -15.89 7.40 -4.02
N THR A 43 -14.68 7.74 -4.45
CA THR A 43 -13.76 6.77 -5.04
C THR A 43 -12.45 6.71 -4.26
N CYS A 44 -12.08 5.52 -3.82
CA CYS A 44 -10.84 5.26 -3.08
C CYS A 44 -9.98 4.21 -3.78
N SER A 45 -8.68 4.33 -3.65
CA SER A 45 -7.75 3.24 -3.88
C SER A 45 -7.50 2.48 -2.58
N ILE A 46 -7.43 1.16 -2.65
CA ILE A 46 -7.14 0.33 -1.46
C ILE A 46 -5.71 -0.17 -1.50
N VAL A 47 -5.05 -0.04 -0.37
CA VAL A 47 -3.78 -0.69 -0.09
C VAL A 47 -3.94 -1.56 1.14
N TRP A 48 -3.90 -2.88 0.94
CA TRP A 48 -3.99 -3.85 2.03
C TRP A 48 -2.66 -4.60 2.13
N SER A 49 -1.89 -4.30 3.15
CA SER A 49 -0.70 -5.07 3.49
C SER A 49 -1.12 -6.27 4.33
N ALA A 50 -0.70 -7.46 3.92
CA ALA A 50 -1.08 -8.71 4.56
C ALA A 50 0.12 -9.67 4.56
N ASP A 51 0.13 -10.63 5.48
CA ASP A 51 1.04 -11.77 5.37
C ASP A 51 0.69 -12.64 4.14
N ASN A 52 1.59 -13.51 3.75
CA ASN A 52 1.42 -14.31 2.53
C ASN A 52 0.17 -15.18 2.57
N ALA A 53 -0.14 -15.79 3.72
CA ALA A 53 -1.29 -16.67 3.86
C ALA A 53 -2.61 -15.92 3.65
N LEU A 54 -2.77 -14.75 4.28
CA LEU A 54 -3.95 -13.91 4.08
C LEU A 54 -4.00 -13.33 2.67
N ALA A 55 -2.87 -12.96 2.09
CA ALA A 55 -2.82 -12.44 0.73
C ALA A 55 -3.30 -13.49 -0.29
N ASP A 56 -2.85 -14.72 -0.16
CA ASP A 56 -3.28 -15.85 -1.02
C ASP A 56 -4.77 -16.14 -0.83
N GLU A 57 -5.28 -16.14 0.42
CA GLU A 57 -6.71 -16.26 0.72
C GLU A 57 -7.51 -15.16 -0.01
N LEU A 58 -7.12 -13.90 0.15
CA LEU A 58 -7.83 -12.76 -0.42
C LEU A 58 -7.82 -12.75 -1.96
N LEU A 59 -6.74 -13.22 -2.59
CA LEU A 59 -6.66 -13.35 -4.03
C LEU A 59 -7.56 -14.46 -4.59
N ALA A 60 -7.74 -15.53 -3.81
CA ALA A 60 -8.58 -16.68 -4.20
C ALA A 60 -10.09 -16.39 -4.09
N LEU A 61 -10.50 -15.37 -3.32
CA LEU A 61 -11.91 -14.99 -3.19
C LEU A 61 -12.46 -14.45 -4.52
N ASP A 62 -13.72 -14.74 -4.82
CA ASP A 62 -14.46 -14.01 -5.85
C ASP A 62 -14.73 -12.55 -5.40
N ASP A 63 -15.28 -11.74 -6.30
CA ASP A 63 -15.50 -10.31 -6.02
C ASP A 63 -16.51 -10.08 -4.90
N ALA A 64 -17.55 -10.89 -4.79
CA ALA A 64 -18.59 -10.75 -3.77
C ALA A 64 -18.03 -11.10 -2.38
N ALA A 65 -17.30 -12.22 -2.29
CA ALA A 65 -16.67 -12.65 -1.05
C ALA A 65 -15.57 -11.69 -0.60
N PHE A 66 -14.78 -11.18 -1.55
CA PHE A 66 -13.75 -10.18 -1.24
C PHE A 66 -14.39 -8.86 -0.73
N LEU A 67 -15.46 -8.39 -1.37
CA LEU A 67 -16.17 -7.18 -0.94
C LEU A 67 -16.73 -7.34 0.48
N ALA A 68 -17.34 -8.47 0.76
CA ALA A 68 -17.85 -8.78 2.10
C ALA A 68 -16.70 -8.81 3.15
N ARG A 69 -15.57 -9.43 2.81
CA ARG A 69 -14.38 -9.47 3.68
C ARG A 69 -13.79 -8.07 3.91
N LEU A 70 -13.70 -7.27 2.85
CA LEU A 70 -13.22 -5.89 2.91
C LEU A 70 -14.11 -5.02 3.77
N GLN A 71 -15.43 -5.06 3.57
CA GLN A 71 -16.41 -4.34 4.38
C GLN A 71 -16.33 -4.74 5.85
N ALA A 72 -16.31 -6.04 6.15
CA ALA A 72 -16.21 -6.53 7.52
C ALA A 72 -14.90 -6.10 8.21
N THR A 73 -13.80 -6.03 7.44
CA THR A 73 -12.49 -5.66 7.97
C THR A 73 -12.37 -4.16 8.17
N PHE A 74 -12.82 -3.35 7.21
CA PHE A 74 -12.72 -1.89 7.27
C PHE A 74 -13.81 -1.26 8.15
N GLY A 75 -15.02 -1.83 8.16
CA GLY A 75 -16.20 -1.29 8.86
C GLY A 75 -17.00 -0.30 8.01
N ASP A 76 -17.90 0.43 8.65
CA ASP A 76 -18.93 1.26 7.99
C ASP A 76 -18.60 2.76 7.96
N GLU A 77 -17.35 3.12 8.15
CA GLU A 77 -16.90 4.52 8.22
C GLU A 77 -17.21 5.28 6.92
N LEU A 78 -16.97 4.63 5.77
CA LEU A 78 -17.33 5.14 4.45
C LEU A 78 -18.68 4.62 3.93
N GLY A 79 -19.51 4.05 4.79
CA GLY A 79 -20.76 3.39 4.39
C GLY A 79 -20.50 2.08 3.66
N LYS A 80 -21.37 1.69 2.75
CA LYS A 80 -21.18 0.48 1.94
C LYS A 80 -20.11 0.68 0.89
N ILE A 81 -19.31 -0.37 0.65
CA ILE A 81 -18.40 -0.46 -0.48
C ILE A 81 -19.21 -1.05 -1.64
N GLU A 82 -19.47 -0.24 -2.67
CA GLU A 82 -20.45 -0.56 -3.71
C GLU A 82 -19.84 -1.26 -4.92
N SER A 83 -18.60 -0.97 -5.23
CA SER A 83 -17.94 -1.57 -6.38
C SER A 83 -16.46 -1.89 -6.09
N LEU A 84 -15.94 -2.79 -6.89
CA LEU A 84 -14.55 -3.22 -6.81
C LEU A 84 -13.87 -3.12 -8.18
N GLY A 85 -12.69 -2.49 -8.25
CA GLY A 85 -11.77 -2.54 -9.39
C GLY A 85 -10.91 -3.82 -9.42
N PRO A 86 -10.00 -4.01 -10.37
CA PRO A 86 -9.14 -5.20 -10.46
C PRO A 86 -8.18 -5.32 -9.27
N ARG A 87 -7.90 -6.57 -8.86
CA ARG A 87 -6.99 -6.90 -7.75
C ARG A 87 -5.64 -7.35 -8.27
N ALA A 88 -4.58 -6.90 -7.62
CA ALA A 88 -3.23 -7.40 -7.81
C ALA A 88 -2.49 -7.46 -6.48
N ALA A 89 -1.65 -8.46 -6.30
CA ALA A 89 -0.75 -8.56 -5.16
C ALA A 89 0.69 -8.39 -5.62
N PHE A 90 1.45 -7.66 -4.83
CA PHE A 90 2.86 -7.43 -5.05
C PHE A 90 3.63 -7.84 -3.80
N PRO A 91 4.73 -8.61 -3.93
CA PRO A 91 5.56 -8.95 -2.78
C PRO A 91 6.22 -7.69 -2.22
N LEU A 92 6.22 -7.59 -0.90
CA LEU A 92 6.96 -6.56 -0.19
C LEU A 92 8.28 -7.15 0.29
N ALA A 93 9.37 -6.68 -0.27
CA ALA A 93 10.71 -7.03 0.17
C ALA A 93 11.34 -5.82 0.87
N LEU A 94 11.81 -6.04 2.11
CA LEU A 94 12.72 -5.10 2.74
C LEU A 94 14.12 -5.42 2.24
N SER A 95 14.78 -4.46 1.66
CA SER A 95 16.15 -4.62 1.18
C SER A 95 16.97 -3.37 1.45
N HIS A 96 18.27 -3.59 1.59
CA HIS A 96 19.20 -2.49 1.76
C HIS A 96 20.58 -2.90 1.26
N ALA A 97 21.20 -2.05 0.47
CA ALA A 97 22.52 -2.29 -0.05
C ALA A 97 23.55 -2.30 1.08
N ARG A 98 24.53 -3.20 1.00
CA ARG A 98 25.63 -3.24 2.00
C ARG A 98 26.50 -1.99 1.95
N HIS A 99 26.66 -1.42 0.76
CA HIS A 99 27.41 -0.18 0.50
C HIS A 99 26.58 0.70 -0.40
N TYR A 100 26.40 1.95 -0.04
CA TYR A 100 25.64 2.92 -0.83
C TYR A 100 26.49 3.66 -1.84
N THR A 101 27.82 3.65 -1.63
CA THR A 101 28.78 4.34 -2.48
C THR A 101 29.93 3.43 -2.91
N ALA A 102 30.43 3.69 -4.12
CA ALA A 102 31.69 3.18 -4.63
C ALA A 102 32.34 4.28 -5.47
N GLU A 103 33.57 4.06 -5.96
CA GLU A 103 34.25 5.04 -6.82
C GLU A 103 33.39 5.34 -8.08
N GLY A 104 32.98 6.60 -8.23
CA GLY A 104 32.13 7.05 -9.34
C GLY A 104 30.68 6.58 -9.31
N LEU A 105 30.19 5.99 -8.19
CA LEU A 105 28.84 5.48 -8.06
C LEU A 105 28.23 5.83 -6.70
N ALA A 106 26.96 6.25 -6.70
CA ALA A 106 26.12 6.33 -5.50
C ALA A 106 24.76 5.70 -5.78
N LEU A 107 24.25 4.91 -4.83
CA LEU A 107 22.90 4.36 -4.83
C LEU A 107 21.99 5.26 -3.99
N ILE A 108 20.78 5.56 -4.48
CA ILE A 108 19.78 6.35 -3.78
C ILE A 108 18.41 5.70 -3.92
N GLY A 109 17.48 6.04 -3.03
CA GLY A 109 16.10 5.54 -3.06
C GLY A 109 16.02 4.02 -2.98
N ASP A 110 15.12 3.41 -3.72
CA ASP A 110 14.86 1.96 -3.69
C ASP A 110 16.08 1.12 -4.13
N ALA A 111 17.01 1.70 -4.89
CA ALA A 111 18.26 1.04 -5.24
C ALA A 111 19.20 0.87 -4.03
N ALA A 112 19.15 1.80 -3.10
CA ALA A 112 19.90 1.77 -1.85
C ALA A 112 19.15 1.01 -0.74
N HIS A 113 17.87 1.30 -0.58
CA HIS A 113 17.03 0.78 0.51
C HIS A 113 15.55 0.73 0.11
N THR A 114 14.94 -0.44 0.22
CA THR A 114 13.50 -0.60 0.13
C THR A 114 12.94 -0.77 1.54
N VAL A 115 12.12 0.18 1.96
CA VAL A 115 11.52 0.21 3.30
C VAL A 115 10.07 -0.24 3.27
N HIS A 116 9.54 -0.61 4.44
CA HIS A 116 8.13 -0.96 4.56
C HIS A 116 7.24 0.25 4.17
N PRO A 117 6.17 0.04 3.37
CA PRO A 117 5.33 1.12 2.84
C PRO A 117 4.44 1.80 3.89
N LEU A 118 4.75 1.68 5.18
CA LEU A 118 4.06 2.40 6.25
C LEU A 118 4.16 3.91 5.99
N ALA A 119 3.00 4.55 5.86
CA ALA A 119 2.87 5.98 5.62
C ALA A 119 3.60 6.52 4.37
N GLY A 120 3.90 5.67 3.36
CA GLY A 120 4.50 6.12 2.11
C GLY A 120 5.92 6.68 2.22
N GLN A 121 6.71 6.26 3.20
CA GLN A 121 8.02 6.85 3.51
C GLN A 121 9.10 6.60 2.44
N GLY A 122 8.95 5.58 1.57
CA GLY A 122 10.00 5.20 0.61
C GLY A 122 10.43 6.35 -0.30
N VAL A 123 9.49 7.03 -0.94
CA VAL A 123 9.79 8.15 -1.84
C VAL A 123 10.40 9.34 -1.10
N ASN A 124 9.95 9.60 0.13
CA ASN A 124 10.48 10.70 0.94
C ASN A 124 11.94 10.47 1.32
N LEU A 125 12.30 9.23 1.67
CA LEU A 125 13.70 8.85 1.92
C LEU A 125 14.54 9.00 0.65
N GLY A 126 14.03 8.60 -0.51
CA GLY A 126 14.72 8.79 -1.79
C GLY A 126 14.97 10.26 -2.13
N PHE A 127 14.05 11.17 -1.81
CA PHE A 127 14.28 12.61 -1.96
C PHE A 127 15.34 13.14 -0.99
N LEU A 128 15.39 12.63 0.25
CA LEU A 128 16.44 12.98 1.20
C LEU A 128 17.82 12.48 0.74
N ASP A 129 17.90 11.28 0.17
CA ASP A 129 19.13 10.76 -0.43
C ASP A 129 19.62 11.65 -1.58
N ALA A 130 18.69 12.06 -2.47
CA ALA A 130 19.00 12.94 -3.59
C ALA A 130 19.49 14.32 -3.11
N ALA A 131 18.86 14.87 -2.08
CA ALA A 131 19.28 16.12 -1.47
C ALA A 131 20.69 16.00 -0.86
N ALA A 132 20.94 14.94 -0.08
CA ALA A 132 22.27 14.70 0.50
C ALA A 132 23.36 14.52 -0.57
N LEU A 133 23.03 13.82 -1.67
CA LEU A 133 23.99 13.67 -2.79
C LEU A 133 24.28 14.99 -3.50
N ALA A 134 23.32 15.92 -3.55
CA ALA A 134 23.50 17.21 -4.19
C ALA A 134 24.34 18.20 -3.36
N GLU A 135 24.58 17.92 -2.06
CA GLU A 135 25.38 18.74 -1.15
C GLU A 135 26.87 18.37 -1.14
N VAL A 136 27.27 17.26 -1.78
CA VAL A 136 28.65 16.77 -1.87
C VAL A 136 29.24 17.02 -3.24
#